data_f7ffb27c89e0c0ef3f6da9f6028e1727
#
_entry.id   f7ffb27c89e0c0ef3f6da9f6028e1727
#
_cell.length_a   1.000
_cell.length_b   1.000
_cell.length_c   1.000
_cell.angle_alpha   90.00
_cell.angle_beta   90.00
_cell.angle_gamma   90.00
#
_symmetry.space_group_name_H-M   'P 1'
#
loop_
_entity.id
_entity.type
_entity.pdbx_description
1 polymer ?
#
loop_
_entity_poly.entity_id
_entity_poly.type
_entity_poly.pdbx_seq_one_letter_code
_entity_poly.pdbx_strand_id
1 'polypeptide(L)'
;MDAQLMKLVVAGGFGVGKTTFVSTVSEVSSLHTEQTMTAASVPVDSLDYTPEKTTTTVAIDFGRLTLDPRNPAAPILYLFGTPGQSRFKDVWDDIVCGGRGAVLLLDLRRPEESFEALDLLERSAIPYIVAVNDFPDAPYVSDTTVRRSLDLTERTPLIHCNARDRNSVIDALIRLVQHVIATYHQDTA
;
A
#
# COMPACT_ATOMS: atom_id res chain seq x y z
N MET A 1 -18.94 -1.36 22.49
CA MET A 1 -18.78 -1.27 21.02
C MET A 1 -17.51 -2.03 20.69
N ASP A 2 -17.63 -3.00 19.82
CA ASP A 2 -16.47 -3.79 19.41
C ASP A 2 -15.54 -2.96 18.53
N ALA A 3 -14.24 -3.16 18.66
CA ALA A 3 -13.24 -2.47 17.84
C ALA A 3 -13.51 -2.73 16.35
N GLN A 4 -13.56 -1.66 15.55
CA GLN A 4 -13.77 -1.77 14.12
C GLN A 4 -12.49 -2.27 13.43
N LEU A 5 -12.58 -3.40 12.75
CA LEU A 5 -11.48 -3.93 11.94
C LEU A 5 -11.43 -3.17 10.61
N MET A 6 -10.25 -2.68 10.24
CA MET A 6 -10.05 -1.95 9.00
C MET A 6 -8.88 -2.52 8.21
N LYS A 7 -9.15 -3.05 7.02
CA LYS A 7 -8.13 -3.49 6.07
C LYS A 7 -7.60 -2.28 5.30
N LEU A 8 -6.30 -2.03 5.35
CA LEU A 8 -5.61 -0.96 4.64
C LEU A 8 -4.52 -1.55 3.74
N VAL A 9 -4.35 -0.96 2.57
CA VAL A 9 -3.37 -1.37 1.57
C VAL A 9 -2.18 -0.42 1.61
N VAL A 10 -0.95 -0.96 1.55
CA VAL A 10 0.28 -0.19 1.39
C VAL A 10 0.85 -0.49 0.03
N ALA A 11 0.73 0.48 -0.88
CA ALA A 11 1.07 0.38 -2.28
C ALA A 11 2.32 1.23 -2.63
N GLY A 12 2.86 1.04 -3.82
CA GLY A 12 4.00 1.80 -4.34
C GLY A 12 5.02 0.91 -5.04
N GLY A 13 6.00 1.53 -5.68
CA GLY A 13 7.02 0.88 -6.49
C GLY A 13 7.94 -0.08 -5.73
N PHE A 14 8.81 -0.75 -6.46
CA PHE A 14 9.81 -1.63 -5.85
C PHE A 14 10.82 -0.81 -5.03
N GLY A 15 11.11 -1.27 -3.81
CA GLY A 15 12.10 -0.62 -2.93
C GLY A 15 11.66 0.71 -2.30
N VAL A 16 10.39 1.14 -2.48
CA VAL A 16 9.87 2.40 -1.92
C VAL A 16 9.71 2.40 -0.39
N GLY A 17 9.85 1.23 0.26
CA GLY A 17 9.79 1.12 1.72
C GLY A 17 8.50 0.51 2.27
N LYS A 18 7.67 -0.19 1.47
CA LYS A 18 6.42 -0.82 1.93
C LYS A 18 6.62 -1.77 3.11
N THR A 19 7.53 -2.73 2.97
CA THR A 19 7.91 -3.67 4.04
C THR A 19 8.36 -2.95 5.30
N THR A 20 9.17 -1.90 5.16
CA THR A 20 9.63 -1.09 6.28
C THR A 20 8.45 -0.36 6.94
N PHE A 21 7.57 0.26 6.15
CA PHE A 21 6.39 0.97 6.64
C PHE A 21 5.49 0.03 7.48
N VAL A 22 5.17 -1.14 6.94
CA VAL A 22 4.33 -2.13 7.63
C VAL A 22 5.01 -2.66 8.90
N SER A 23 6.28 -3.06 8.82
CA SER A 23 7.01 -3.65 9.95
C SER A 23 7.28 -2.65 11.07
N THR A 24 7.48 -1.37 10.76
CA THR A 24 7.75 -0.32 11.74
C THR A 24 6.62 -0.15 12.76
N VAL A 25 5.37 -0.37 12.37
CA VAL A 25 4.20 -0.19 13.25
C VAL A 25 3.58 -1.49 13.69
N SER A 26 3.87 -2.60 13.04
CA SER A 26 3.22 -3.87 13.33
C SER A 26 3.45 -4.33 14.78
N GLU A 27 2.35 -4.75 15.44
CA GLU A 27 2.33 -5.36 16.77
C GLU A 27 2.58 -6.87 16.70
N VAL A 28 2.50 -7.44 15.51
CA VAL A 28 2.78 -8.86 15.26
C VAL A 28 4.04 -9.00 14.43
N SER A 29 4.74 -10.11 14.58
CA SER A 29 5.88 -10.43 13.71
C SER A 29 5.40 -10.42 12.27
N SER A 30 6.10 -9.69 11.39
CA SER A 30 5.74 -9.62 9.97
C SER A 30 5.67 -11.04 9.40
N LEU A 31 4.46 -11.47 9.07
CA LEU A 31 4.27 -12.71 8.34
C LEU A 31 4.60 -12.40 6.87
N HIS A 32 5.78 -12.79 6.45
CA HIS A 32 6.06 -12.92 5.02
C HIS A 32 5.34 -14.18 4.56
N THR A 33 4.10 -14.02 4.13
CA THR A 33 3.36 -15.15 3.54
C THR A 33 3.91 -15.38 2.14
N GLU A 34 4.72 -16.42 2.03
CA GLU A 34 5.09 -16.97 0.72
C GLU A 34 3.87 -17.67 0.14
N GLN A 35 3.10 -16.98 -0.67
CA GLN A 35 2.01 -17.61 -1.41
C GLN A 35 2.58 -18.23 -2.67
N THR A 36 2.55 -19.55 -2.73
CA THR A 36 2.93 -20.30 -3.92
C THR A 36 1.83 -20.15 -4.97
N MET A 37 2.04 -19.24 -5.92
CA MET A 37 1.14 -19.16 -7.08
C MET A 37 1.47 -20.26 -8.06
N THR A 38 0.51 -21.14 -8.29
CA THR A 38 0.55 -22.06 -9.43
C THR A 38 0.42 -21.23 -10.70
N ALA A 39 1.47 -21.18 -11.51
CA ALA A 39 1.46 -20.49 -12.80
C ALA A 39 0.47 -21.19 -13.75
N ALA A 40 -0.75 -20.68 -13.81
CA ALA A 40 -1.71 -21.00 -14.85
C ALA A 40 -1.79 -19.80 -15.81
N SER A 41 -0.73 -19.55 -16.55
CA SER A 41 -0.73 -18.90 -17.87
C SER A 41 0.69 -18.49 -18.28
N VAL A 42 1.43 -19.45 -18.79
CA VAL A 42 2.53 -19.17 -19.71
C VAL A 42 1.92 -19.21 -21.11
N PRO A 43 2.05 -18.18 -21.96
CA PRO A 43 1.65 -18.30 -23.36
C PRO A 43 2.44 -19.43 -24.00
N VAL A 44 1.70 -20.36 -24.61
CA VAL A 44 2.23 -21.47 -25.36
C VAL A 44 2.92 -20.94 -26.61
N ASP A 45 4.25 -20.93 -26.61
CA ASP A 45 5.07 -21.06 -27.82
C ASP A 45 6.47 -21.54 -27.42
N SER A 46 6.59 -22.85 -27.23
CA SER A 46 7.65 -23.76 -27.70
C SER A 46 7.47 -25.12 -27.06
N LEU A 47 7.18 -26.07 -27.91
CA LEU A 47 7.23 -27.50 -27.65
C LEU A 47 8.68 -27.89 -27.36
N ASP A 48 8.87 -28.46 -26.20
CA ASP A 48 9.95 -29.29 -25.69
C ASP A 48 10.45 -28.72 -24.34
N TYR A 49 9.86 -29.24 -23.28
CA TYR A 49 10.51 -29.58 -22.02
C TYR A 49 9.45 -29.81 -20.94
N THR A 50 9.63 -30.83 -20.13
CA THR A 50 8.90 -31.12 -18.90
C THR A 50 8.52 -29.90 -18.10
N PRO A 51 7.27 -29.80 -17.62
CA PRO A 51 6.87 -28.63 -16.81
C PRO A 51 7.53 -28.74 -15.43
N GLU A 52 8.69 -28.13 -15.27
CA GLU A 52 9.14 -27.73 -13.94
C GLU A 52 8.11 -26.71 -13.44
N LYS A 53 7.43 -27.07 -12.36
CA LYS A 53 6.53 -26.19 -11.63
C LYS A 53 7.32 -24.97 -11.18
N THR A 54 7.34 -23.91 -11.96
CA THR A 54 7.91 -22.64 -11.57
C THR A 54 6.92 -21.96 -10.63
N THR A 55 6.93 -22.38 -9.36
CA THR A 55 6.20 -21.71 -8.29
C THR A 55 6.92 -20.42 -7.98
N THR A 56 6.35 -19.30 -8.39
CA THR A 56 6.86 -17.99 -7.96
C THR A 56 6.20 -17.64 -6.63
N THR A 57 7.01 -17.56 -5.59
CA THR A 57 6.58 -17.09 -4.27
C THR A 57 6.34 -15.59 -4.33
N VAL A 58 5.13 -15.15 -4.01
CA VAL A 58 4.80 -13.73 -3.83
C VAL A 58 4.83 -13.42 -2.34
N ALA A 59 5.79 -12.61 -1.92
CA ALA A 59 5.83 -12.12 -0.56
C ALA A 59 4.84 -10.95 -0.41
N ILE A 60 3.84 -11.13 0.45
CA ILE A 60 2.91 -10.07 0.87
C ILE A 60 3.29 -9.68 2.29
N ASP A 61 3.57 -8.40 2.51
CA ASP A 61 3.79 -7.87 3.84
C ASP A 61 2.46 -7.78 4.59
N PHE A 62 2.41 -8.34 5.79
CA PHE A 62 1.24 -8.22 6.66
C PHE A 62 1.64 -7.60 8.00
N GLY A 63 0.83 -6.66 8.48
CA GLY A 63 0.98 -6.04 9.78
C GLY A 63 -0.35 -5.77 10.47
N ARG A 64 -0.31 -5.67 11.79
CA ARG A 64 -1.46 -5.31 12.64
C ARG A 64 -1.07 -4.17 13.56
N LEU A 65 -1.95 -3.18 13.68
CA LEU A 65 -1.78 -2.05 14.59
C LEU A 65 -3.11 -1.72 15.28
N THR A 66 -3.11 -1.63 16.60
CA THR A 66 -4.20 -1.03 17.39
C THR A 66 -3.95 0.47 17.47
N LEU A 67 -4.81 1.30 16.86
CA LEU A 67 -4.52 2.72 16.69
C LEU A 67 -4.44 3.49 18.01
N ASP A 68 -5.32 3.18 18.97
CA ASP A 68 -5.22 3.64 20.36
C ASP A 68 -5.55 2.48 21.32
N PRO A 69 -4.54 1.82 21.90
CA PRO A 69 -4.76 0.70 22.80
C PRO A 69 -5.53 1.03 24.08
N ARG A 70 -5.64 2.32 24.45
CA ARG A 70 -6.37 2.79 25.62
C ARG A 70 -7.86 2.99 25.35
N ASN A 71 -8.25 3.06 24.08
CA ASN A 71 -9.64 3.19 23.64
C ASN A 71 -10.12 1.88 23.00
N PRO A 72 -10.96 1.07 23.69
CA PRO A 72 -11.43 -0.20 23.16
C PRO A 72 -12.30 -0.06 21.90
N ALA A 73 -12.77 1.15 21.58
CA ALA A 73 -13.51 1.45 20.37
C ALA A 73 -12.59 1.92 19.21
N ALA A 74 -11.29 2.09 19.47
CA ALA A 74 -10.36 2.49 18.42
C ALA A 74 -10.24 1.41 17.35
N PRO A 75 -10.07 1.80 16.08
CA PRO A 75 -9.93 0.83 15.01
C PRO A 75 -8.65 0.00 15.15
N ILE A 76 -8.76 -1.27 14.79
CA ILE A 76 -7.62 -2.18 14.59
C ILE A 76 -7.35 -2.20 13.08
N LEU A 77 -6.13 -1.80 12.71
CA LEU A 77 -5.70 -1.73 11.34
C LEU A 77 -4.97 -3.02 10.93
N TYR A 78 -5.41 -3.62 9.84
CA TYR A 78 -4.68 -4.68 9.16
C TYR A 78 -4.04 -4.11 7.91
N LEU A 79 -2.70 -4.12 7.87
CA LEU A 79 -1.90 -3.55 6.81
C LEU A 79 -1.43 -4.65 5.86
N PHE A 80 -1.67 -4.46 4.55
CA PHE A 80 -1.25 -5.38 3.52
C PHE A 80 -0.38 -4.64 2.51
N GLY A 81 0.91 -5.00 2.44
CA GLY A 81 1.82 -4.45 1.45
C GLY A 81 1.64 -5.14 0.10
N THR A 82 1.48 -4.37 -0.97
CA THR A 82 1.42 -4.94 -2.32
C THR A 82 2.80 -5.35 -2.82
N PRO A 83 2.90 -6.39 -3.67
CA PRO A 83 4.13 -6.65 -4.40
C PRO A 83 4.52 -5.42 -5.24
N GLY A 84 5.80 -5.02 -5.19
CA GLY A 84 6.29 -3.86 -5.93
C GLY A 84 6.70 -4.15 -7.38
N GLN A 85 6.49 -5.36 -7.86
CA GLN A 85 6.86 -5.77 -9.22
C GLN A 85 5.60 -5.96 -10.08
N SER A 86 5.60 -5.39 -11.28
CA SER A 86 4.47 -5.39 -12.22
C SER A 86 3.98 -6.79 -12.63
N ARG A 87 4.84 -7.81 -12.59
CA ARG A 87 4.46 -9.20 -12.88
C ARG A 87 3.44 -9.81 -11.91
N PHE A 88 3.12 -9.15 -10.80
CA PHE A 88 2.20 -9.63 -9.78
C PHE A 88 0.85 -8.89 -9.78
N LYS A 89 0.44 -8.36 -10.93
CA LYS A 89 -0.84 -7.63 -11.06
C LYS A 89 -2.05 -8.48 -10.68
N ASP A 90 -2.02 -9.78 -10.97
CA ASP A 90 -3.14 -10.70 -10.69
C ASP A 90 -3.42 -10.83 -9.17
N VAL A 91 -2.41 -10.53 -8.32
CA VAL A 91 -2.56 -10.56 -6.86
C VAL A 91 -3.12 -9.25 -6.31
N TRP A 92 -3.08 -8.18 -7.11
CA TRP A 92 -3.51 -6.86 -6.69
C TRP A 92 -5.00 -6.84 -6.30
N ASP A 93 -5.87 -7.38 -7.14
CA ASP A 93 -7.31 -7.38 -6.90
C ASP A 93 -7.67 -8.13 -5.62
N ASP A 94 -6.99 -9.23 -5.32
CA ASP A 94 -7.16 -9.99 -4.09
C ASP A 94 -6.71 -9.19 -2.85
N ILE A 95 -5.59 -8.45 -2.97
CA ILE A 95 -5.08 -7.62 -1.87
C ILE A 95 -6.01 -6.43 -1.62
N VAL A 96 -6.51 -5.78 -2.67
CA VAL A 96 -7.36 -4.60 -2.56
C VAL A 96 -8.79 -4.97 -2.18
N CYS A 97 -9.25 -6.18 -2.53
CA CYS A 97 -10.60 -6.66 -2.19
C CYS A 97 -10.87 -6.52 -0.69
N GLY A 98 -11.96 -5.84 -0.33
CA GLY A 98 -12.33 -5.51 1.05
C GLY A 98 -11.44 -4.45 1.72
N GLY A 99 -10.50 -3.85 1.00
CA GLY A 99 -9.73 -2.70 1.46
C GLY A 99 -10.62 -1.48 1.71
N ARG A 100 -10.37 -0.79 2.81
CA ARG A 100 -11.11 0.45 3.15
C ARG A 100 -10.37 1.70 2.71
N GLY A 101 -9.06 1.60 2.48
CA GLY A 101 -8.23 2.70 2.01
C GLY A 101 -6.81 2.25 1.74
N ALA A 102 -6.02 3.11 1.12
CA ALA A 102 -4.63 2.81 0.77
C ALA A 102 -3.67 3.96 1.05
N VAL A 103 -2.42 3.61 1.38
CA VAL A 103 -1.28 4.51 1.34
C VAL A 103 -0.48 4.19 0.08
N LEU A 104 -0.35 5.15 -0.82
CA LEU A 104 0.63 5.09 -1.91
C LEU A 104 1.94 5.69 -1.41
N LEU A 105 2.95 4.86 -1.17
CA LEU A 105 4.30 5.33 -0.89
C LEU A 105 4.98 5.80 -2.18
N LEU A 106 5.60 6.97 -2.12
CA LEU A 106 6.32 7.59 -3.22
C LEU A 106 7.79 7.82 -2.86
N ASP A 107 8.69 7.43 -3.75
CA ASP A 107 10.12 7.71 -3.67
C ASP A 107 10.47 8.77 -4.72
N LEU A 108 10.84 9.98 -4.28
CA LEU A 108 11.18 11.10 -5.17
C LEU A 108 12.47 10.89 -5.97
N ARG A 109 13.26 9.85 -5.65
CA ARG A 109 14.43 9.47 -6.44
C ARG A 109 14.04 8.71 -7.70
N ARG A 110 12.88 8.01 -7.66
CA ARG A 110 12.35 7.16 -8.75
C ARG A 110 10.81 7.19 -8.73
N PRO A 111 10.18 8.36 -8.95
CA PRO A 111 8.74 8.51 -8.82
C PRO A 111 7.97 7.64 -9.82
N GLU A 112 8.53 7.35 -10.98
CA GLU A 112 7.97 6.52 -12.05
C GLU A 112 7.66 5.09 -11.60
N GLU A 113 8.40 4.56 -10.63
CA GLU A 113 8.19 3.22 -10.06
C GLU A 113 6.84 3.09 -9.33
N SER A 114 6.22 4.21 -8.96
CA SER A 114 4.93 4.22 -8.26
C SER A 114 3.73 4.51 -9.16
N PHE A 115 3.92 4.86 -10.44
CA PHE A 115 2.83 5.22 -11.35
C PHE A 115 1.87 4.06 -11.59
N GLU A 116 2.40 2.86 -11.78
CA GLU A 116 1.55 1.68 -11.97
C GLU A 116 0.68 1.39 -10.74
N ALA A 117 1.25 1.52 -9.53
CA ALA A 117 0.50 1.35 -8.30
C ALA A 117 -0.57 2.44 -8.12
N LEU A 118 -0.31 3.66 -8.56
CA LEU A 118 -1.28 4.75 -8.58
C LEU A 118 -2.44 4.42 -9.52
N ASP A 119 -2.18 4.02 -10.76
CA ASP A 119 -3.20 3.62 -11.74
C ASP A 119 -4.10 2.50 -11.22
N LEU A 120 -3.51 1.52 -10.52
CA LEU A 120 -4.26 0.41 -9.93
C LEU A 120 -5.14 0.87 -8.77
N LEU A 121 -4.66 1.79 -7.92
CA LEU A 121 -5.46 2.37 -6.84
C LEU A 121 -6.64 3.19 -7.38
N GLU A 122 -6.43 4.00 -8.40
CA GLU A 122 -7.48 4.80 -9.02
C GLU A 122 -8.59 3.92 -9.61
N ARG A 123 -8.21 2.81 -10.26
CA ARG A 123 -9.18 1.84 -10.80
C ARG A 123 -9.96 1.10 -9.72
N SER A 124 -9.36 0.87 -8.55
CA SER A 124 -9.99 0.16 -7.45
C SER A 124 -11.03 1.00 -6.71
N ALA A 125 -11.07 2.32 -6.95
CA ALA A 125 -11.99 3.28 -6.35
C ALA A 125 -12.00 3.29 -4.80
N ILE A 126 -10.94 2.78 -4.15
CA ILE A 126 -10.78 2.93 -2.70
C ILE A 126 -10.13 4.29 -2.37
N PRO A 127 -10.52 4.97 -1.29
CA PRO A 127 -9.86 6.19 -0.85
C PRO A 127 -8.37 5.95 -0.59
N TYR A 128 -7.51 6.87 -1.05
CA TYR A 128 -6.07 6.75 -0.82
C TYR A 128 -5.43 8.08 -0.50
N ILE A 129 -4.28 8.01 0.15
CA ILE A 129 -3.37 9.14 0.35
C ILE A 129 -2.04 8.85 -0.34
N VAL A 130 -1.32 9.89 -0.72
CA VAL A 130 0.06 9.79 -1.19
C VAL A 130 0.99 10.17 -0.05
N ALA A 131 1.92 9.30 0.31
CA ALA A 131 2.94 9.53 1.32
C ALA A 131 4.33 9.50 0.67
N VAL A 132 4.95 10.66 0.53
CA VAL A 132 6.33 10.79 0.10
C VAL A 132 7.22 10.21 1.19
N ASN A 133 7.92 9.12 0.91
CA ASN A 133 8.86 8.52 1.86
C ASN A 133 10.19 9.27 1.83
N ASP A 134 10.58 9.82 2.96
CA ASP A 134 11.80 10.60 3.10
C ASP A 134 13.05 9.72 3.03
N PHE A 135 13.80 9.85 1.94
CA PHE A 135 15.12 9.27 1.78
C PHE A 135 16.19 10.35 1.89
N PRO A 136 17.34 10.07 2.54
CA PRO A 136 18.37 11.09 2.77
C PRO A 136 18.95 11.71 1.49
N ASP A 137 18.90 10.97 0.38
CA ASP A 137 19.43 11.32 -0.94
C ASP A 137 18.32 11.70 -1.94
N ALA A 138 17.08 11.90 -1.46
CA ALA A 138 15.98 12.32 -2.31
C ALA A 138 16.13 13.80 -2.74
N PRO A 139 15.81 14.13 -4.00
CA PRO A 139 15.77 15.51 -4.44
C PRO A 139 14.64 16.27 -3.73
N TYR A 140 14.85 17.56 -3.46
CA TYR A 140 13.75 18.40 -3.03
C TYR A 140 12.81 18.69 -4.20
N VAL A 141 11.54 18.31 -4.05
CA VAL A 141 10.47 18.61 -5.01
C VAL A 141 9.30 19.20 -4.23
N SER A 142 8.76 20.33 -4.68
CA SER A 142 7.61 20.95 -4.01
C SER A 142 6.35 20.09 -4.12
N ASP A 143 5.50 20.11 -3.10
CA ASP A 143 4.21 19.38 -3.09
C ASP A 143 3.35 19.74 -4.32
N THR A 144 3.37 20.98 -4.76
CA THR A 144 2.65 21.42 -5.97
C THR A 144 3.16 20.69 -7.22
N THR A 145 4.48 20.47 -7.31
CA THR A 145 5.08 19.73 -8.43
C THR A 145 4.73 18.26 -8.36
N VAL A 146 4.82 17.65 -7.16
CA VAL A 146 4.42 16.26 -6.96
C VAL A 146 2.96 16.05 -7.34
N ARG A 147 2.05 16.89 -6.84
CA ARG A 147 0.62 16.81 -7.18
C ARG A 147 0.36 16.88 -8.68
N ARG A 148 1.05 17.80 -9.36
CA ARG A 148 0.90 17.95 -10.82
C ARG A 148 1.44 16.73 -11.58
N SER A 149 2.58 16.20 -11.16
CA SER A 149 3.21 15.05 -11.83
C SER A 149 2.42 13.76 -11.69
N LEU A 150 1.65 13.63 -10.60
CA LEU A 150 0.79 12.48 -10.33
C LEU A 150 -0.68 12.74 -10.68
N ASP A 151 -1.01 13.89 -11.25
CA ASP A 151 -2.39 14.33 -11.56
C ASP A 151 -3.36 14.20 -10.36
N LEU A 152 -2.86 14.48 -9.15
CA LEU A 152 -3.64 14.32 -7.92
C LEU A 152 -4.73 15.39 -7.83
N THR A 153 -5.95 14.94 -7.51
CA THR A 153 -7.04 15.84 -7.19
C THR A 153 -6.75 16.63 -5.91
N GLU A 154 -7.37 17.80 -5.73
CA GLU A 154 -7.23 18.59 -4.49
C GLU A 154 -7.66 17.81 -3.23
N ARG A 155 -8.55 16.84 -3.40
CA ARG A 155 -9.09 16.01 -2.31
C ARG A 155 -8.12 14.91 -1.86
N THR A 156 -7.20 14.48 -2.72
CA THR A 156 -6.23 13.44 -2.38
C THR A 156 -5.16 14.01 -1.44
N PRO A 157 -5.06 13.54 -0.20
CA PRO A 157 -4.02 14.02 0.71
C PRO A 157 -2.63 13.64 0.22
N LEU A 158 -1.72 14.61 0.25
CA LEU A 158 -0.28 14.42 0.04
C LEU A 158 0.44 14.77 1.34
N ILE A 159 1.23 13.86 1.84
CA ILE A 159 1.98 14.00 3.09
C ILE A 159 3.43 13.54 2.90
N HIS A 160 4.30 13.94 3.82
CA HIS A 160 5.65 13.38 3.96
C HIS A 160 5.68 12.36 5.09
N CYS A 161 6.44 11.29 4.92
CA CYS A 161 6.51 10.20 5.87
C CYS A 161 7.92 9.59 5.87
N ASN A 162 8.46 9.30 7.03
CA ASN A 162 9.63 8.46 7.18
C ASN A 162 9.17 7.05 7.57
N ALA A 163 9.24 6.11 6.65
CA ALA A 163 8.81 4.72 6.88
C ALA A 163 9.58 4.00 8.01
N ARG A 164 10.73 4.53 8.45
CA ARG A 164 11.53 4.00 9.56
C ARG A 164 11.16 4.59 10.91
N ASP A 165 10.38 5.68 10.92
CA ASP A 165 9.92 6.34 12.14
C ASP A 165 8.49 5.92 12.48
N ARG A 166 8.32 5.28 13.65
CA ARG A 166 7.02 4.76 14.07
C ARG A 166 5.95 5.86 14.19
N ASN A 167 6.30 7.02 14.70
CA ASN A 167 5.36 8.11 14.88
C ASN A 167 4.94 8.67 13.53
N SER A 168 5.89 8.84 12.62
CA SER A 168 5.62 9.31 11.25
C SER A 168 4.68 8.34 10.49
N VAL A 169 4.88 7.03 10.64
CA VAL A 169 3.99 6.02 10.04
C VAL A 169 2.60 6.06 10.68
N ILE A 170 2.50 6.19 12.00
CA ILE A 170 1.21 6.31 12.70
C ILE A 170 0.46 7.56 12.23
N ASP A 171 1.13 8.70 12.10
CA ASP A 171 0.51 9.95 11.62
C ASP A 171 -0.02 9.79 10.18
N ALA A 172 0.72 9.11 9.31
CA ALA A 172 0.26 8.76 7.96
C ALA A 172 -1.01 7.88 7.99
N LEU A 173 -1.05 6.87 8.85
CA LEU A 173 -2.21 6.00 8.99
C LEU A 173 -3.42 6.73 9.59
N ILE A 174 -3.22 7.62 10.57
CA ILE A 174 -4.28 8.49 11.10
C ILE A 174 -4.85 9.37 9.99
N ARG A 175 -3.97 9.97 9.17
CA ARG A 175 -4.39 10.81 8.04
C ARG A 175 -5.20 10.01 7.01
N LEU A 176 -4.79 8.77 6.71
CA LEU A 176 -5.57 7.89 5.85
C LEU A 176 -6.95 7.58 6.44
N VAL A 177 -7.02 7.17 7.72
CA VAL A 177 -8.29 6.84 8.37
C VAL A 177 -9.25 8.05 8.36
N GLN A 178 -8.75 9.25 8.65
CA GLN A 178 -9.53 10.49 8.57
C GLN A 178 -10.06 10.73 7.14
N HIS A 179 -9.23 10.52 6.13
CA HIS A 179 -9.62 10.67 4.73
C HIS A 179 -10.69 9.65 4.31
N VAL A 180 -10.53 8.39 4.71
CA VAL A 180 -11.51 7.33 4.49
C VAL A 180 -12.87 7.69 5.09
N ILE A 181 -12.89 8.12 6.35
CA ILE A 181 -14.13 8.52 7.03
C ILE A 181 -14.78 9.70 6.31
N ALA A 182 -14.00 10.72 5.93
CA ALA A 182 -14.54 11.89 5.23
C ALA A 182 -15.12 11.54 3.86
N THR A 183 -14.49 10.63 3.11
CA THR A 183 -14.97 10.19 1.80
C THR A 183 -16.29 9.42 1.91
N TYR A 184 -16.39 8.45 2.82
CA TYR A 184 -17.63 7.68 2.99
C TYR A 184 -18.81 8.50 3.52
N HIS A 185 -18.56 9.57 4.30
CA HIS A 185 -19.63 10.47 4.72
C HIS A 185 -20.16 11.36 3.59
N GLN A 186 -19.33 11.66 2.59
CA GLN A 186 -19.78 12.45 1.43
C GLN A 186 -20.63 11.62 0.46
N ASP A 187 -20.36 10.33 0.33
CA ASP A 187 -21.11 9.43 -0.56
C ASP A 187 -22.50 9.04 0.00
N THR A 188 -22.77 9.35 1.28
CA THR A 188 -24.04 9.03 1.97
C THR A 188 -24.93 10.26 2.20
N ALA A 189 -24.50 11.45 1.81
CA ALA A 189 -25.22 12.72 1.92
C ALA A 189 -25.79 13.18 0.58
#